data_4b9b2166fc988110c53e8d4b64cda44d
#
_entry.id   4b9b2166fc988110c53e8d4b64cda44d
#
_cell.length_a   1.000
_cell.length_b   1.000
_cell.length_c   1.000
_cell.angle_alpha   90.00
_cell.angle_beta   90.00
_cell.angle_gamma   90.00
#
_symmetry.space_group_name_H-M   'P 1'
#
loop_
_entity.id
_entity.type
_entity.pdbx_description
1 polymer ?
#
loop_
_entity_poly.entity_id
_entity_poly.type
_entity_poly.pdbx_seq_one_letter_code
_entity_poly.pdbx_strand_id
1 'polypeptide(L)'
;MKFTYYLRGAVAMLVLVSTMPSCSNAQPSHSTQISTQMDSVSYALGVLFATNMKSEGMNEINSEALASGFSAVMNDNATIGAEEADALVRTAMEAVKEKASQADRAEGESFLAENAKKKGINVTETGLQYQHDTEGTGENPGPTDKVTVHYKGTLLDGTEFDSSYKRGEPISFPLNGVIPGWTEGLQLMKVGGKTTFYIP
;
A
#
# COMPACT_ATOMS: atom_id res chain seq x y z
N MET A 1 3.55 54.43 17.45
CA MET A 1 4.41 55.60 17.45
C MET A 1 5.47 55.40 16.37
N LYS A 2 5.30 55.99 15.19
CA LYS A 2 5.86 57.30 14.72
C LYS A 2 7.37 57.32 14.92
N PHE A 3 8.26 57.50 13.94
CA PHE A 3 8.49 58.34 12.77
C PHE A 3 9.93 58.02 12.32
N THR A 4 10.56 58.23 11.25
CA THR A 4 10.44 59.05 10.03
C THR A 4 11.86 59.22 9.46
N TYR A 5 12.07 59.00 8.16
CA TYR A 5 12.93 59.65 7.17
C TYR A 5 14.38 60.13 7.42
N TYR A 6 15.30 59.93 6.48
CA TYR A 6 15.86 60.79 5.43
C TYR A 6 17.12 60.11 4.83
N LEU A 7 17.27 59.87 3.61
CA LEU A 7 17.51 60.56 2.34
C LEU A 7 18.97 60.95 2.05
N ARG A 8 19.46 60.46 0.91
CA ARG A 8 20.49 60.96 -0.01
C ARG A 8 21.95 60.61 0.23
N GLY A 9 22.51 59.98 -0.81
CA GLY A 9 23.92 59.90 -1.18
C GLY A 9 24.11 58.99 -2.38
N ALA A 10 24.01 59.56 -3.60
CA ALA A 10 24.33 58.87 -4.84
C ALA A 10 25.83 58.68 -4.95
N VAL A 11 26.30 57.45 -4.99
CA VAL A 11 27.63 57.09 -5.46
C VAL A 11 27.42 56.06 -6.56
N ALA A 12 27.67 56.46 -7.78
CA ALA A 12 27.70 55.59 -8.96
C ALA A 12 28.87 54.65 -8.85
N MET A 13 28.64 53.40 -8.45
CA MET A 13 29.62 52.36 -8.50
C MET A 13 29.33 51.48 -9.71
N LEU A 14 30.21 51.57 -10.69
CA LEU A 14 30.20 50.78 -11.91
C LEU A 14 30.42 49.30 -11.50
N VAL A 15 29.34 48.52 -11.42
CA VAL A 15 29.45 47.09 -11.19
C VAL A 15 29.59 46.40 -12.54
N LEU A 16 30.77 45.90 -12.78
CA LEU A 16 31.06 44.95 -13.85
C LEU A 16 30.21 43.70 -13.54
N VAL A 17 29.14 43.52 -14.28
CA VAL A 17 28.36 42.26 -14.29
C VAL A 17 29.16 41.23 -15.05
N SER A 18 29.99 40.45 -14.33
CA SER A 18 30.51 39.19 -14.84
C SER A 18 29.34 38.21 -14.94
N THR A 19 28.85 37.98 -16.16
CA THR A 19 27.92 36.92 -16.47
C THR A 19 28.62 35.57 -16.28
N MET A 20 28.47 34.99 -15.09
CA MET A 20 28.76 33.58 -14.87
C MET A 20 27.73 32.77 -15.67
N PRO A 21 28.14 31.83 -16.55
CA PRO A 21 27.16 30.89 -17.09
C PRO A 21 26.65 30.03 -15.95
N SER A 22 25.38 30.22 -15.58
CA SER A 22 24.66 29.31 -14.71
C SER A 22 24.56 27.97 -15.43
N CYS A 23 25.39 27.01 -15.03
CA CYS A 23 25.18 25.62 -15.37
C CYS A 23 23.87 25.20 -14.70
N SER A 24 22.76 25.41 -15.39
CA SER A 24 21.51 24.73 -15.08
C SER A 24 21.77 23.24 -15.29
N ASN A 25 21.79 22.47 -14.19
CA ASN A 25 21.61 21.02 -14.24
C ASN A 25 20.21 20.74 -14.83
N ALA A 26 20.08 20.89 -16.14
CA ALA A 26 18.99 20.32 -16.87
C ALA A 26 19.23 18.81 -16.83
N GLN A 27 18.51 18.09 -15.96
CA GLN A 27 18.32 16.65 -16.14
C GLN A 27 17.84 16.45 -17.58
N PRO A 28 18.51 15.62 -18.37
CA PRO A 28 18.02 15.30 -19.70
C PRO A 28 16.67 14.59 -19.53
N SER A 29 15.60 15.31 -19.79
CA SER A 29 14.31 14.68 -20.05
C SER A 29 14.49 13.93 -21.37
N HIS A 30 14.79 12.63 -21.31
CA HIS A 30 14.71 11.76 -22.46
C HIS A 30 13.24 11.65 -22.86
N SER A 31 12.72 12.66 -23.54
CA SER A 31 11.50 12.52 -24.33
C SER A 31 11.87 11.68 -25.55
N THR A 32 11.86 10.36 -25.42
CA THR A 32 11.99 9.46 -26.55
C THR A 32 10.84 9.77 -27.50
N GLN A 33 11.15 10.30 -28.69
CA GLN A 33 10.13 10.53 -29.71
C GLN A 33 9.64 9.17 -30.21
N ILE A 34 8.41 8.82 -29.86
CA ILE A 34 7.78 7.58 -30.31
C ILE A 34 7.33 7.84 -31.75
N SER A 35 8.12 7.41 -32.73
CA SER A 35 7.92 7.70 -34.15
C SER A 35 7.67 6.47 -35.01
N THR A 36 8.07 5.30 -34.53
CA THR A 36 7.90 4.01 -35.21
C THR A 36 6.98 3.07 -34.46
N GLN A 37 6.50 2.04 -35.14
CA GLN A 37 5.76 0.97 -34.45
C GLN A 37 6.60 0.28 -33.38
N MET A 38 7.90 0.09 -33.64
CA MET A 38 8.81 -0.53 -32.67
C MET A 38 9.03 0.35 -31.45
N ASP A 39 9.10 1.69 -31.60
CA ASP A 39 9.17 2.61 -30.46
C ASP A 39 7.92 2.48 -29.57
N SER A 40 6.75 2.39 -30.21
CA SER A 40 5.48 2.20 -29.50
C SER A 40 5.44 0.90 -28.70
N VAL A 41 5.92 -0.21 -29.28
CA VAL A 41 6.01 -1.51 -28.61
C VAL A 41 7.00 -1.45 -27.44
N SER A 42 8.18 -0.86 -27.66
CA SER A 42 9.19 -0.72 -26.62
C SER A 42 8.70 0.10 -25.43
N TYR A 43 8.01 1.22 -25.71
CA TYR A 43 7.37 2.04 -24.67
C TYR A 43 6.29 1.26 -23.90
N ALA A 44 5.44 0.52 -24.61
CA ALA A 44 4.40 -0.30 -24.01
C ALA A 44 4.98 -1.38 -23.09
N LEU A 45 6.08 -2.03 -23.47
CA LEU A 45 6.79 -2.98 -22.61
C LEU A 45 7.29 -2.31 -21.33
N GLY A 46 7.85 -1.11 -21.43
CA GLY A 46 8.26 -0.32 -20.28
C GLY A 46 7.10 0.01 -19.34
N VAL A 47 5.96 0.42 -19.90
CA VAL A 47 4.74 0.71 -19.12
C VAL A 47 4.25 -0.54 -18.39
N LEU A 48 4.14 -1.68 -19.08
CA LEU A 48 3.70 -2.94 -18.47
C LEU A 48 4.64 -3.40 -17.36
N PHE A 49 5.94 -3.34 -17.59
CA PHE A 49 6.95 -3.69 -16.59
C PHE A 49 6.85 -2.80 -15.36
N ALA A 50 6.83 -1.47 -15.55
CA ALA A 50 6.74 -0.52 -14.45
C ALA A 50 5.43 -0.64 -13.65
N THR A 51 4.31 -0.89 -14.35
CA THR A 51 3.01 -1.11 -13.72
C THR A 51 3.04 -2.36 -12.84
N ASN A 52 3.62 -3.45 -13.33
CA ASN A 52 3.74 -4.69 -12.56
C ASN A 52 4.66 -4.49 -11.34
N MET A 53 5.83 -3.89 -11.51
CA MET A 53 6.73 -3.61 -10.39
C MET A 53 6.08 -2.73 -9.32
N LYS A 54 5.33 -1.72 -9.75
CA LYS A 54 4.61 -0.82 -8.85
C LYS A 54 3.50 -1.55 -8.08
N SER A 55 2.77 -2.46 -8.73
CA SER A 55 1.74 -3.26 -8.07
C SER A 55 2.30 -4.21 -7.01
N GLU A 56 3.56 -4.64 -7.18
CA GLU A 56 4.30 -5.45 -6.21
C GLU A 56 4.98 -4.61 -5.11
N GLY A 57 4.73 -3.28 -5.08
CA GLY A 57 5.28 -2.38 -4.06
C GLY A 57 6.67 -1.80 -4.37
N MET A 58 7.29 -2.15 -5.49
CA MET A 58 8.56 -1.58 -5.92
C MET A 58 8.34 -0.22 -6.58
N ASN A 59 8.33 0.84 -5.78
CA ASN A 59 8.02 2.19 -6.23
C ASN A 59 9.27 2.98 -6.69
N GLU A 60 10.47 2.51 -6.40
CA GLU A 60 11.72 3.16 -6.73
C GLU A 60 12.59 2.24 -7.59
N ILE A 61 12.72 2.59 -8.87
CA ILE A 61 13.58 1.89 -9.83
C ILE A 61 14.42 2.92 -10.54
N ASN A 62 15.74 2.67 -10.62
CA ASN A 62 16.64 3.46 -11.46
C ASN A 62 16.42 3.10 -12.93
N SER A 63 15.70 3.95 -13.65
CA SER A 63 15.36 3.73 -15.07
C SER A 63 16.57 3.70 -15.99
N GLU A 64 17.65 4.42 -15.66
CA GLU A 64 18.88 4.41 -16.46
C GLU A 64 19.64 3.08 -16.30
N ALA A 65 19.73 2.57 -15.07
CA ALA A 65 20.32 1.27 -14.80
C ALA A 65 19.51 0.15 -15.45
N LEU A 66 18.18 0.23 -15.43
CA LEU A 66 17.28 -0.72 -16.08
C LEU A 66 17.51 -0.74 -17.59
N ALA A 67 17.55 0.43 -18.24
CA ALA A 67 17.82 0.55 -19.67
C ALA A 67 19.23 0.04 -20.03
N SER A 68 20.21 0.29 -19.17
CA SER A 68 21.58 -0.22 -19.34
C SER A 68 21.63 -1.74 -19.28
N GLY A 69 20.97 -2.36 -18.30
CA GLY A 69 20.86 -3.81 -18.18
C GLY A 69 20.17 -4.44 -19.38
N PHE A 70 19.06 -3.85 -19.85
CA PHE A 70 18.39 -4.28 -21.07
C PHE A 70 19.33 -4.24 -22.29
N SER A 71 20.02 -3.10 -22.48
CA SER A 71 20.97 -2.92 -23.60
C SER A 71 22.13 -3.90 -23.51
N ALA A 72 22.61 -4.19 -22.31
CA ALA A 72 23.73 -5.12 -22.11
C ALA A 72 23.35 -6.55 -22.56
N VAL A 73 22.13 -6.99 -22.23
CA VAL A 73 21.64 -8.31 -22.69
C VAL A 73 21.45 -8.34 -24.19
N MET A 74 20.90 -7.29 -24.80
CA MET A 74 20.66 -7.22 -26.26
C MET A 74 21.97 -7.17 -27.09
N ASN A 75 23.09 -6.80 -26.47
CA ASN A 75 24.40 -6.72 -27.11
C ASN A 75 25.39 -7.81 -26.63
N ASP A 76 24.91 -8.85 -25.96
CA ASP A 76 25.71 -9.98 -25.45
C ASP A 76 26.90 -9.56 -24.54
N ASN A 77 26.72 -8.45 -23.78
CA ASN A 77 27.76 -7.91 -22.89
C ASN A 77 27.27 -7.68 -21.44
N ALA A 78 26.24 -8.40 -21.02
CA ALA A 78 25.75 -8.35 -19.64
C ALA A 78 26.85 -8.80 -18.65
N THR A 79 27.04 -8.03 -17.59
CA THR A 79 28.07 -8.30 -16.57
C THR A 79 27.65 -9.31 -15.51
N ILE A 80 26.35 -9.57 -15.39
CA ILE A 80 25.77 -10.58 -14.52
C ILE A 80 24.88 -11.53 -15.33
N GLY A 81 24.81 -12.78 -14.91
CA GLY A 81 23.93 -13.77 -15.52
C GLY A 81 22.47 -13.63 -15.07
N ALA A 82 21.56 -14.28 -15.80
CA ALA A 82 20.13 -14.25 -15.48
C ALA A 82 19.82 -14.82 -14.09
N GLU A 83 20.54 -15.84 -13.64
CA GLU A 83 20.36 -16.45 -12.32
C GLU A 83 20.74 -15.49 -11.19
N GLU A 84 21.88 -14.78 -11.34
CA GLU A 84 22.32 -13.77 -10.38
C GLU A 84 21.36 -12.58 -10.35
N ALA A 85 20.90 -12.13 -11.52
CA ALA A 85 19.93 -11.06 -11.64
C ALA A 85 18.60 -11.44 -10.95
N ASP A 86 18.10 -12.68 -11.16
CA ASP A 86 16.89 -13.18 -10.50
C ASP A 86 17.06 -13.21 -8.98
N ALA A 87 18.19 -13.66 -8.46
CA ALA A 87 18.46 -13.68 -7.03
C ALA A 87 18.47 -12.27 -6.41
N LEU A 88 19.08 -11.29 -7.08
CA LEU A 88 19.08 -9.89 -6.64
C LEU A 88 17.67 -9.30 -6.62
N VAL A 89 16.89 -9.51 -7.68
CA VAL A 89 15.51 -9.01 -7.75
C VAL A 89 14.64 -9.66 -6.68
N ARG A 90 14.74 -10.98 -6.50
CA ARG A 90 13.99 -11.70 -5.46
C ARG A 90 14.28 -11.17 -4.07
N THR A 91 15.54 -11.00 -3.72
CA THR A 91 15.94 -10.46 -2.42
C THR A 91 15.40 -9.05 -2.20
N ALA A 92 15.44 -8.20 -3.22
CA ALA A 92 14.89 -6.86 -3.15
C ALA A 92 13.36 -6.87 -2.96
N MET A 93 12.65 -7.75 -3.69
CA MET A 93 11.20 -7.90 -3.58
C MET A 93 10.77 -8.43 -2.19
N GLU A 94 11.51 -9.39 -1.65
CA GLU A 94 11.29 -9.90 -0.28
C GLU A 94 11.45 -8.78 0.75
N ALA A 95 12.49 -7.94 0.62
CA ALA A 95 12.70 -6.81 1.52
C ALA A 95 11.58 -5.75 1.42
N VAL A 96 11.08 -5.47 0.20
CA VAL A 96 9.94 -4.56 0.00
C VAL A 96 8.69 -5.12 0.66
N LYS A 97 8.39 -6.40 0.44
CA LYS A 97 7.22 -7.07 1.01
C LYS A 97 7.28 -7.14 2.54
N GLU A 98 8.45 -7.44 3.09
CA GLU A 98 8.64 -7.47 4.55
C GLU A 98 8.43 -6.09 5.16
N LYS A 99 8.99 -5.04 4.54
CA LYS A 99 8.78 -3.64 4.99
C LYS A 99 7.31 -3.24 4.95
N ALA A 100 6.59 -3.58 3.89
CA ALA A 100 5.15 -3.32 3.79
C ALA A 100 4.38 -4.07 4.88
N SER A 101 4.65 -5.37 5.06
CA SER A 101 4.02 -6.19 6.11
C SER A 101 4.27 -5.65 7.53
N GLN A 102 5.47 -5.15 7.81
CA GLN A 102 5.78 -4.53 9.10
C GLN A 102 5.01 -3.22 9.29
N ALA A 103 4.88 -2.41 8.25
CA ALA A 103 4.10 -1.17 8.29
C ALA A 103 2.62 -1.45 8.55
N ASP A 104 2.02 -2.40 7.81
CA ASP A 104 0.62 -2.81 7.98
C ASP A 104 0.36 -3.36 9.38
N ARG A 105 1.29 -4.17 9.91
CA ARG A 105 1.20 -4.70 11.28
C ARG A 105 1.25 -3.58 12.31
N ALA A 106 2.17 -2.63 12.19
CA ALA A 106 2.29 -1.51 13.11
C ALA A 106 1.04 -0.61 13.07
N GLU A 107 0.46 -0.39 11.88
CA GLU A 107 -0.80 0.34 11.72
C GLU A 107 -1.95 -0.42 12.39
N GLY A 108 -2.06 -1.74 12.17
CA GLY A 108 -3.06 -2.59 12.79
C GLY A 108 -2.99 -2.59 14.32
N GLU A 109 -1.79 -2.76 14.88
CA GLU A 109 -1.56 -2.72 16.33
C GLU A 109 -1.94 -1.34 16.92
N SER A 110 -1.55 -0.25 16.26
CA SER A 110 -1.92 1.10 16.67
C SER A 110 -3.42 1.33 16.65
N PHE A 111 -4.07 0.89 15.56
CA PHE A 111 -5.53 0.96 15.45
C PHE A 111 -6.23 0.19 16.57
N LEU A 112 -5.84 -1.05 16.82
CA LEU A 112 -6.43 -1.88 17.86
C LEU A 112 -6.23 -1.28 19.26
N ALA A 113 -5.04 -0.72 19.54
CA ALA A 113 -4.76 -0.06 20.81
C ALA A 113 -5.67 1.17 21.06
N GLU A 114 -5.95 1.96 20.03
CA GLU A 114 -6.86 3.10 20.13
C GLU A 114 -8.34 2.65 20.12
N ASN A 115 -8.68 1.63 19.34
CA ASN A 115 -10.04 1.14 19.24
C ASN A 115 -10.53 0.54 20.56
N ALA A 116 -9.67 -0.17 21.29
CA ALA A 116 -9.98 -0.75 22.61
C ALA A 116 -10.42 0.29 23.65
N LYS A 117 -10.04 1.56 23.49
CA LYS A 117 -10.44 2.66 24.40
C LYS A 117 -11.84 3.19 24.12
N LYS A 118 -12.44 2.82 22.99
CA LYS A 118 -13.76 3.33 22.60
C LYS A 118 -14.87 2.65 23.40
N LYS A 119 -15.90 3.42 23.72
CA LYS A 119 -17.07 2.90 24.43
C LYS A 119 -17.80 1.85 23.59
N GLY A 120 -18.07 0.71 24.17
CA GLY A 120 -18.81 -0.39 23.53
C GLY A 120 -17.92 -1.41 22.82
N ILE A 121 -16.62 -1.20 22.76
CA ILE A 121 -15.65 -2.19 22.28
C ILE A 121 -15.32 -3.16 23.42
N ASN A 122 -15.47 -4.44 23.14
CA ASN A 122 -15.01 -5.54 23.99
C ASN A 122 -13.73 -6.14 23.42
N VAL A 123 -12.84 -6.63 24.27
CA VAL A 123 -11.57 -7.23 23.88
C VAL A 123 -11.47 -8.61 24.51
N THR A 124 -11.15 -9.64 23.72
CA THR A 124 -10.94 -11.00 24.21
C THR A 124 -9.47 -11.21 24.61
N GLU A 125 -9.19 -12.36 25.24
CA GLU A 125 -7.82 -12.74 25.63
C GLU A 125 -6.87 -12.90 24.41
N THR A 126 -7.41 -13.23 23.24
CA THR A 126 -6.66 -13.36 21.99
C THR A 126 -6.37 -12.02 21.30
N GLY A 127 -6.95 -10.93 21.81
CA GLY A 127 -6.86 -9.60 21.21
C GLY A 127 -7.94 -9.29 20.17
N LEU A 128 -8.85 -10.23 19.88
CA LEU A 128 -10.01 -9.95 19.05
C LEU A 128 -10.85 -8.86 19.70
N GLN A 129 -11.19 -7.82 18.93
CA GLN A 129 -12.08 -6.78 19.40
C GLN A 129 -13.44 -6.88 18.70
N TYR A 130 -14.49 -6.59 19.42
CA TYR A 130 -15.84 -6.67 18.88
C TYR A 130 -16.82 -5.67 19.52
N GLN A 131 -17.83 -5.34 18.75
CA GLN A 131 -18.97 -4.54 19.21
C GLN A 131 -20.26 -5.15 18.66
N HIS A 132 -21.20 -5.44 19.54
CA HIS A 132 -22.53 -5.83 19.12
C HIS A 132 -23.30 -4.59 18.65
N ASP A 133 -23.61 -4.52 17.37
CA ASP A 133 -24.46 -3.48 16.78
C ASP A 133 -25.95 -3.77 17.10
N THR A 134 -26.28 -5.06 17.13
CA THR A 134 -27.60 -5.56 17.52
C THR A 134 -27.42 -6.90 18.21
N GLU A 135 -27.97 -7.01 19.42
CA GLU A 135 -28.03 -8.29 20.14
C GLU A 135 -29.01 -9.24 19.44
N GLY A 136 -28.57 -10.48 19.23
CA GLY A 136 -29.44 -11.55 18.79
C GLY A 136 -30.28 -12.12 19.95
N THR A 137 -31.32 -12.86 19.61
CA THR A 137 -32.23 -13.50 20.60
C THR A 137 -32.11 -15.02 20.62
N GLY A 138 -31.39 -15.61 19.63
CA GLY A 138 -31.17 -17.04 19.58
C GLY A 138 -29.95 -17.48 20.41
N GLU A 139 -29.56 -18.73 20.23
CA GLU A 139 -28.41 -19.32 20.90
C GLU A 139 -27.07 -18.92 20.24
N ASN A 140 -25.99 -19.01 20.99
CA ASN A 140 -24.65 -18.87 20.43
C ASN A 140 -24.24 -20.19 19.76
N PRO A 141 -23.58 -20.16 18.58
CA PRO A 141 -23.09 -21.38 17.95
C PRO A 141 -21.89 -21.97 18.70
N GLY A 142 -21.80 -23.28 18.68
CA GLY A 142 -20.61 -24.00 19.15
C GLY A 142 -19.46 -23.99 18.12
N PRO A 143 -18.25 -24.40 18.50
CA PRO A 143 -17.02 -24.25 17.70
C PRO A 143 -17.02 -25.09 16.40
N THR A 144 -17.88 -26.08 16.29
CA THR A 144 -18.01 -26.95 15.08
C THR A 144 -19.33 -26.78 14.34
N ASP A 145 -20.17 -25.88 14.81
CA ASP A 145 -21.49 -25.67 14.21
C ASP A 145 -21.39 -25.06 12.82
N LYS A 146 -22.38 -25.38 11.99
CA LYS A 146 -22.56 -24.75 10.70
C LYS A 146 -23.40 -23.49 10.86
N VAL A 147 -22.85 -22.36 10.50
CA VAL A 147 -23.51 -21.06 10.55
C VAL A 147 -23.81 -20.52 9.16
N THR A 148 -24.85 -19.69 9.07
CA THR A 148 -25.22 -18.97 7.85
C THR A 148 -25.21 -17.48 8.16
N VAL A 149 -24.37 -16.71 7.47
CA VAL A 149 -24.17 -15.30 7.76
C VAL A 149 -24.13 -14.44 6.51
N HIS A 150 -24.60 -13.21 6.67
CA HIS A 150 -24.17 -12.12 5.80
C HIS A 150 -22.95 -11.43 6.44
N TYR A 151 -21.99 -11.05 5.64
CA TYR A 151 -20.81 -10.33 6.10
C TYR A 151 -20.28 -9.34 5.07
N LYS A 152 -19.48 -8.41 5.56
CA LYS A 152 -18.70 -7.47 4.78
C LYS A 152 -17.32 -7.33 5.44
N GLY A 153 -16.28 -7.68 4.70
CA GLY A 153 -14.89 -7.51 5.13
C GLY A 153 -14.28 -6.26 4.50
N THR A 154 -13.67 -5.43 5.33
CA THR A 154 -12.96 -4.22 4.88
C THR A 154 -11.59 -4.15 5.55
N LEU A 155 -10.61 -3.58 4.86
CA LEU A 155 -9.34 -3.16 5.42
C LEU A 155 -9.52 -1.88 6.23
N LEU A 156 -8.47 -1.44 6.93
CA LEU A 156 -8.52 -0.23 7.76
C LEU A 156 -8.73 1.05 6.93
N ASP A 157 -8.24 1.08 5.70
CA ASP A 157 -8.45 2.18 4.74
C ASP A 157 -9.88 2.22 4.16
N GLY A 158 -10.73 1.26 4.54
CA GLY A 158 -12.11 1.13 4.06
C GLY A 158 -12.27 0.30 2.78
N THR A 159 -11.17 -0.18 2.20
CA THR A 159 -11.21 -1.04 1.01
C THR A 159 -11.94 -2.34 1.34
N GLU A 160 -13.03 -2.59 0.63
CA GLU A 160 -13.80 -3.83 0.76
C GLU A 160 -13.11 -4.94 -0.04
N PHE A 161 -12.65 -5.99 0.66
CA PHE A 161 -12.01 -7.13 0.02
C PHE A 161 -12.96 -8.31 -0.21
N ASP A 162 -14.05 -8.42 0.57
CA ASP A 162 -15.07 -9.44 0.38
C ASP A 162 -16.41 -9.05 1.00
N SER A 163 -17.52 -9.51 0.39
CA SER A 163 -18.88 -9.22 0.85
C SER A 163 -19.90 -10.23 0.31
N SER A 164 -20.66 -10.82 1.19
CA SER A 164 -21.81 -11.64 0.82
C SER A 164 -22.97 -10.81 0.28
N TYR A 165 -23.06 -9.54 0.65
CA TYR A 165 -24.07 -8.63 0.13
C TYR A 165 -23.88 -8.35 -1.37
N LYS A 166 -22.63 -8.25 -1.84
CA LYS A 166 -22.33 -8.11 -3.28
C LYS A 166 -22.71 -9.34 -4.08
N ARG A 167 -22.64 -10.51 -3.45
CA ARG A 167 -23.07 -11.78 -4.07
C ARG A 167 -24.59 -11.97 -4.04
N GLY A 168 -25.30 -11.18 -3.22
CA GLY A 168 -26.76 -11.22 -3.11
C GLY A 168 -27.30 -12.33 -2.20
N GLU A 169 -26.44 -13.16 -1.59
CA GLU A 169 -26.83 -14.30 -0.77
C GLU A 169 -25.89 -14.48 0.45
N PRO A 170 -26.42 -15.00 1.58
CA PRO A 170 -25.60 -15.37 2.71
C PRO A 170 -24.73 -16.58 2.39
N ILE A 171 -23.63 -16.76 3.12
CA ILE A 171 -22.80 -17.95 3.03
C ILE A 171 -22.98 -18.86 4.23
N SER A 172 -22.80 -20.16 4.03
CA SER A 172 -22.85 -21.17 5.08
C SER A 172 -21.55 -21.94 5.16
N PHE A 173 -20.98 -22.04 6.35
CA PHE A 173 -19.73 -22.75 6.60
C PHE A 173 -19.69 -23.32 8.02
N PRO A 174 -18.88 -24.36 8.25
CA PRO A 174 -18.58 -24.82 9.62
C PRO A 174 -17.59 -23.86 10.28
N LEU A 175 -17.79 -23.53 11.57
CA LEU A 175 -16.96 -22.56 12.27
C LEU A 175 -15.49 -22.97 12.42
N ASN A 176 -15.19 -24.25 12.39
CA ASN A 176 -13.81 -24.75 12.43
C ASN A 176 -13.08 -24.70 11.05
N GLY A 177 -13.74 -24.23 10.01
CA GLY A 177 -13.20 -24.13 8.65
C GLY A 177 -12.83 -22.70 8.20
N VAL A 178 -12.85 -21.74 9.12
CA VAL A 178 -12.57 -20.31 8.84
C VAL A 178 -11.39 -19.79 9.66
N ILE A 179 -10.99 -18.54 9.44
CA ILE A 179 -9.89 -17.91 10.19
C ILE A 179 -10.21 -17.84 11.70
N PRO A 180 -9.20 -17.92 12.56
CA PRO A 180 -9.39 -17.98 14.02
C PRO A 180 -10.28 -16.88 14.57
N GLY A 181 -10.12 -15.63 14.11
CA GLY A 181 -10.96 -14.51 14.56
C GLY A 181 -12.44 -14.68 14.22
N TRP A 182 -12.79 -15.37 13.15
CA TRP A 182 -14.18 -15.73 12.84
C TRP A 182 -14.67 -16.87 13.70
N THR A 183 -13.85 -17.91 13.87
CA THR A 183 -14.18 -19.04 14.75
C THR A 183 -14.48 -18.56 16.17
N GLU A 184 -13.66 -17.66 16.70
CA GLU A 184 -13.86 -17.08 18.03
C GLU A 184 -15.05 -16.10 18.05
N GLY A 185 -15.04 -15.14 17.14
CA GLY A 185 -16.01 -14.04 17.16
C GLY A 185 -17.46 -14.48 16.97
N LEU A 186 -17.72 -15.42 16.05
CA LEU A 186 -19.08 -15.88 15.81
C LEU A 186 -19.66 -16.67 16.98
N GLN A 187 -18.85 -17.32 17.81
CA GLN A 187 -19.32 -17.94 19.06
C GLN A 187 -19.74 -16.92 20.12
N LEU A 188 -19.31 -15.66 19.99
CA LEU A 188 -19.74 -14.57 20.87
C LEU A 188 -21.06 -13.93 20.43
N MET A 189 -21.56 -14.30 19.23
CA MET A 189 -22.81 -13.78 18.68
C MET A 189 -23.97 -14.73 18.95
N LYS A 190 -25.15 -14.14 19.22
CA LYS A 190 -26.41 -14.88 19.17
C LYS A 190 -27.02 -14.84 17.78
N VAL A 191 -27.74 -15.89 17.43
CA VAL A 191 -28.50 -15.93 16.17
C VAL A 191 -29.47 -14.72 16.11
N GLY A 192 -29.49 -14.06 14.95
CA GLY A 192 -30.25 -12.82 14.71
C GLY A 192 -29.49 -11.54 15.10
N GLY A 193 -28.30 -11.67 15.67
CA GLY A 193 -27.45 -10.54 16.01
C GLY A 193 -26.64 -9.97 14.85
N LYS A 194 -26.15 -8.76 15.03
CA LYS A 194 -25.17 -8.10 14.17
C LYS A 194 -24.00 -7.60 15.00
N THR A 195 -22.80 -7.94 14.60
CA THR A 195 -21.56 -7.61 15.33
C THR A 195 -20.49 -7.16 14.36
N THR A 196 -19.77 -6.12 14.75
CA THR A 196 -18.55 -5.70 14.08
C THR A 196 -17.35 -6.31 14.81
N PHE A 197 -16.48 -7.00 14.06
CA PHE A 197 -15.23 -7.57 14.55
C PHE A 197 -14.04 -6.80 14.01
N TYR A 198 -13.04 -6.60 14.86
CA TYR A 198 -11.73 -6.10 14.49
C TYR A 198 -10.71 -7.20 14.80
N ILE A 199 -10.25 -7.84 13.74
CA ILE A 199 -9.41 -9.04 13.82
C ILE A 199 -7.94 -8.62 13.71
N PRO A 200 -7.07 -8.97 14.68
CA PRO A 200 -5.64 -8.66 14.68
C PRO A 200 -4.89 -9.23 13.47
#